data_cab0a0cc8220164ff57b134247178512
#
_entry.id   cab0a0cc8220164ff57b134247178512
#
_cell.length_a   1.000
_cell.length_b   1.000
_cell.length_c   1.000
_cell.angle_alpha   90.00
_cell.angle_beta   90.00
_cell.angle_gamma   90.00
#
_symmetry.space_group_name_H-M   'P 1'
#
loop_
_entity.id
_entity.type
_entity.pdbx_description
1 polymer ?
#
loop_
_entity_poly.entity_id
_entity_poly.type
_entity_poly.pdbx_seq_one_letter_code
_entity_poly.pdbx_strand_id
1 'polypeptide(L)'
;VMACYNAMIPHIVTDLPELQASALGQQMKSPLIYTTVGLRQWRAFKEQGIGLAMSPGNLHQTVFMDFPVSSGGYRYTQGPDEPCVVQMISCPYSEVLGKPRAEQYREARYQMLGTPFSAYEEEVRSHLGGMLSSDHFDFDRDVASLTVNRWAHGYAVAGPGDSVAIGRQPHGRITIANSDSASEADAIAAMQMGYRAVTELSV
;
A
#
# COMPACT_ATOMS: atom_id res chain seq x y z
N VAL A 1 -12.16 -21.29 -2.60
CA VAL A 1 -11.27 -20.29 -3.18
C VAL A 1 -10.36 -19.73 -2.09
N MET A 2 -9.04 -19.73 -2.33
CA MET A 2 -8.05 -19.12 -1.45
C MET A 2 -7.81 -17.67 -1.91
N ALA A 3 -8.20 -16.72 -1.07
CA ALA A 3 -8.07 -15.28 -1.35
C ALA A 3 -7.10 -14.55 -0.38
N CYS A 4 -6.40 -15.31 0.46
CA CYS A 4 -5.40 -14.78 1.39
C CYS A 4 -4.05 -14.52 0.70
N TYR A 5 -3.11 -13.92 1.41
CA TYR A 5 -1.73 -13.75 0.94
C TYR A 5 -1.14 -15.10 0.50
N ASN A 6 -0.64 -15.17 -0.74
CA ASN A 6 -0.26 -16.42 -1.38
C ASN A 6 0.81 -17.22 -0.60
N ALA A 7 1.77 -16.54 0.03
CA ALA A 7 2.79 -17.22 0.84
C ALA A 7 2.21 -17.91 2.10
N MET A 8 0.96 -17.63 2.48
CA MET A 8 0.29 -18.31 3.59
C MET A 8 -0.41 -19.60 3.17
N ILE A 9 -0.69 -19.78 1.88
CA ILE A 9 -1.46 -20.93 1.37
C ILE A 9 -0.79 -22.27 1.70
N PRO A 10 0.55 -22.46 1.55
CA PRO A 10 1.20 -23.72 1.91
C PRO A 10 1.09 -24.11 3.39
N HIS A 11 0.81 -23.13 4.27
CA HIS A 11 0.56 -23.40 5.69
C HIS A 11 -0.88 -23.84 5.98
N ILE A 12 -1.79 -23.61 5.03
CA ILE A 12 -3.22 -23.94 5.15
C ILE A 12 -3.55 -25.22 4.38
N VAL A 13 -2.99 -25.35 3.17
CA VAL A 13 -3.17 -26.48 2.26
C VAL A 13 -1.87 -27.29 2.28
N THR A 14 -1.82 -28.32 3.11
CA THR A 14 -0.59 -29.04 3.44
C THR A 14 -0.24 -30.14 2.43
N ASP A 15 -1.13 -30.46 1.52
CA ASP A 15 -0.98 -31.50 0.48
C ASP A 15 -0.70 -30.92 -0.91
N LEU A 16 -0.30 -29.63 -0.99
CA LEU A 16 0.10 -29.00 -2.24
C LEU A 16 1.33 -29.71 -2.85
N PRO A 17 1.41 -29.81 -4.20
CA PRO A 17 2.65 -30.22 -4.87
C PRO A 17 3.83 -29.32 -4.43
N GLU A 18 4.98 -29.94 -4.18
CA GLU A 18 6.17 -29.22 -3.67
C GLU A 18 6.54 -28.00 -4.53
N LEU A 19 6.48 -28.15 -5.86
CA LEU A 19 6.77 -27.07 -6.79
C LEU A 19 5.79 -25.89 -6.61
N GLN A 20 4.49 -26.16 -6.43
CA GLN A 20 3.48 -25.16 -6.23
C GLN A 20 3.63 -24.47 -4.85
N ALA A 21 3.86 -25.25 -3.81
CA ALA A 21 4.10 -24.73 -2.47
C ALA A 21 5.33 -23.81 -2.42
N SER A 22 6.43 -24.23 -3.07
CA SER A 22 7.63 -23.40 -3.22
C SER A 22 7.35 -22.11 -4.00
N ALA A 23 6.62 -22.20 -5.12
CA ALA A 23 6.26 -21.05 -5.95
C ALA A 23 5.40 -20.03 -5.18
N LEU A 24 4.44 -20.48 -4.39
CA LEU A 24 3.62 -19.63 -3.51
C LEU A 24 4.46 -18.96 -2.42
N GLY A 25 5.38 -19.70 -1.80
CA GLY A 25 6.28 -19.20 -0.75
C GLY A 25 7.28 -18.15 -1.23
N GLN A 26 7.60 -18.12 -2.53
CA GLN A 26 8.52 -17.15 -3.13
C GLN A 26 7.84 -15.81 -3.49
N GLN A 27 6.53 -15.74 -3.44
CA GLN A 27 5.81 -14.50 -3.76
C GLN A 27 5.93 -13.48 -2.64
N MET A 28 6.29 -12.27 -3.01
CA MET A 28 6.62 -11.21 -2.07
C MET A 28 5.56 -10.12 -2.07
N LYS A 29 5.47 -9.42 -0.94
CA LYS A 29 4.75 -8.14 -0.84
C LYS A 29 5.70 -7.09 -0.30
N SER A 30 5.63 -5.87 -0.86
CA SER A 30 6.31 -4.72 -0.26
C SER A 30 5.61 -4.31 1.04
N PRO A 31 6.35 -3.86 2.05
CA PRO A 31 5.73 -3.13 3.14
C PRO A 31 5.07 -1.85 2.63
N LEU A 32 4.08 -1.35 3.36
CA LEU A 32 3.33 -0.16 3.01
C LEU A 32 3.05 0.66 4.26
N ILE A 33 3.37 1.95 4.19
CA ILE A 33 2.89 2.96 5.12
C ILE A 33 1.86 3.79 4.38
N TYR A 34 0.66 3.85 4.94
CA TYR A 34 -0.43 4.66 4.41
C TYR A 34 -0.86 5.62 5.50
N THR A 35 -0.42 6.86 5.38
CA THR A 35 -0.67 7.91 6.35
C THR A 35 -1.80 8.79 5.87
N THR A 36 -2.80 8.97 6.71
CA THR A 36 -3.95 9.83 6.45
C THR A 36 -3.87 11.05 7.34
N VAL A 37 -3.86 12.24 6.75
CA VAL A 37 -3.81 13.52 7.43
C VAL A 37 -5.14 14.25 7.20
N GLY A 38 -5.90 14.46 8.27
CA GLY A 38 -7.10 15.29 8.23
C GLY A 38 -6.74 16.76 8.42
N LEU A 39 -7.02 17.57 7.42
CA LEU A 39 -6.80 19.01 7.45
C LEU A 39 -8.10 19.76 7.75
N ARG A 40 -8.01 20.84 8.53
CA ARG A 40 -9.14 21.77 8.79
C ARG A 40 -9.42 22.66 7.59
N GLN A 41 -8.42 22.92 6.76
CA GLN A 41 -8.47 23.73 5.55
C GLN A 41 -7.28 23.35 4.65
N TRP A 42 -7.36 23.62 3.33
CA TRP A 42 -6.33 23.25 2.37
C TRP A 42 -5.88 24.40 1.47
N ARG A 43 -5.95 25.65 1.97
CA ARG A 43 -5.58 26.86 1.23
C ARG A 43 -4.16 26.80 0.65
N ALA A 44 -3.20 26.28 1.45
CA ALA A 44 -1.82 26.16 1.02
C ALA A 44 -1.65 25.24 -0.20
N PHE A 45 -2.38 24.14 -0.26
CA PHE A 45 -2.39 23.25 -1.43
C PHE A 45 -2.96 23.96 -2.68
N LYS A 46 -4.05 24.72 -2.50
CA LYS A 46 -4.65 25.50 -3.60
C LYS A 46 -3.72 26.57 -4.13
N GLU A 47 -3.07 27.33 -3.25
CA GLU A 47 -2.17 28.41 -3.64
C GLU A 47 -0.97 27.91 -4.43
N GLN A 48 -0.43 26.77 -4.03
CA GLN A 48 0.70 26.16 -4.73
C GLN A 48 0.28 25.31 -5.93
N GLY A 49 -1.03 25.13 -6.14
CA GLY A 49 -1.55 24.31 -7.25
C GLY A 49 -1.21 22.83 -7.12
N ILE A 50 -1.05 22.33 -5.88
CA ILE A 50 -0.66 20.94 -5.60
C ILE A 50 -1.90 20.11 -5.35
N GLY A 51 -2.17 19.12 -6.20
CA GLY A 51 -3.14 18.05 -5.95
C GLY A 51 -2.45 16.72 -5.67
N LEU A 52 -1.26 16.53 -6.25
CA LEU A 52 -0.39 15.38 -6.07
C LEU A 52 1.07 15.85 -6.12
N ALA A 53 1.89 15.37 -5.20
CA ALA A 53 3.32 15.59 -5.19
C ALA A 53 4.09 14.28 -5.08
N MET A 54 5.19 14.18 -5.82
CA MET A 54 6.19 13.13 -5.66
C MET A 54 7.39 13.71 -4.92
N SER A 55 7.77 13.08 -3.82
CA SER A 55 8.82 13.55 -2.91
C SER A 55 9.93 12.51 -2.75
N PRO A 56 10.74 12.27 -3.80
CA PRO A 56 11.83 11.32 -3.71
C PRO A 56 12.84 11.75 -2.64
N GLY A 57 13.27 10.79 -1.81
CA GLY A 57 14.18 11.05 -0.69
C GLY A 57 13.49 11.28 0.66
N ASN A 58 12.19 11.56 0.69
CA ASN A 58 11.39 11.57 1.92
C ASN A 58 10.86 10.18 2.25
N LEU A 59 10.47 9.97 3.51
CA LEU A 59 9.84 8.71 3.91
C LEU A 59 8.57 8.46 3.08
N HIS A 60 7.68 9.44 3.00
CA HIS A 60 6.50 9.38 2.14
C HIS A 60 6.85 9.89 0.74
N GLN A 61 6.99 8.97 -0.21
CA GLN A 61 7.35 9.32 -1.58
C GLN A 61 6.22 9.98 -2.37
N THR A 62 4.97 9.77 -1.95
CA THR A 62 3.79 10.33 -2.62
C THR A 62 2.88 11.01 -1.61
N VAL A 63 2.47 12.23 -1.93
CA VAL A 63 1.50 13.01 -1.16
C VAL A 63 0.40 13.45 -2.11
N PHE A 64 -0.86 13.22 -1.78
CA PHE A 64 -1.98 13.66 -2.61
C PHE A 64 -3.24 13.97 -1.80
N MET A 65 -4.02 14.91 -2.29
CA MET A 65 -5.36 15.17 -1.79
C MET A 65 -6.24 13.96 -2.09
N ASP A 66 -7.09 13.57 -1.16
CA ASP A 66 -7.99 12.44 -1.35
C ASP A 66 -8.85 12.60 -2.61
N PHE A 67 -9.36 11.48 -3.13
CA PHE A 67 -10.12 11.47 -4.38
C PHE A 67 -11.39 12.33 -4.26
N PRO A 68 -11.72 13.14 -5.29
CA PRO A 68 -12.87 14.04 -5.26
C PRO A 68 -14.21 13.30 -5.48
N VAL A 69 -14.47 12.30 -4.62
CA VAL A 69 -15.65 11.44 -4.68
C VAL A 69 -16.53 11.69 -3.45
N SER A 70 -17.80 11.96 -3.68
CA SER A 70 -18.81 12.00 -2.63
C SER A 70 -19.67 10.75 -2.71
N SER A 71 -19.82 10.02 -1.60
CA SER A 71 -20.59 8.77 -1.56
C SER A 71 -21.25 8.58 -0.19
N GLY A 72 -22.47 8.10 -0.19
CA GLY A 72 -23.26 7.94 1.04
C GLY A 72 -23.43 9.27 1.78
N GLY A 73 -23.03 9.29 3.05
CA GLY A 73 -23.05 10.50 3.88
C GLY A 73 -21.77 11.34 3.79
N TYR A 74 -20.75 10.88 3.07
CA TYR A 74 -19.50 11.61 2.87
C TYR A 74 -19.63 12.59 1.71
N ARG A 75 -19.20 13.83 1.95
CA ARG A 75 -19.09 14.88 0.94
C ARG A 75 -17.64 15.34 0.85
N TYR A 76 -17.07 15.24 -0.33
CA TYR A 76 -15.76 15.80 -0.62
C TYR A 76 -15.78 17.33 -0.49
N THR A 77 -14.66 17.91 -0.04
CA THR A 77 -14.50 19.36 0.11
C THR A 77 -14.89 20.13 -1.15
N GLN A 78 -15.59 21.25 -0.97
CA GLN A 78 -16.03 22.12 -2.08
C GLN A 78 -15.18 23.39 -2.18
N GLY A 79 -14.37 23.69 -1.19
CA GLY A 79 -13.52 24.89 -1.18
C GLY A 79 -12.35 24.76 -0.19
N PRO A 80 -11.31 25.62 -0.38
CA PRO A 80 -10.08 25.52 0.38
C PRO A 80 -10.22 25.85 1.86
N ASP A 81 -11.33 26.43 2.26
CA ASP A 81 -11.67 26.78 3.63
C ASP A 81 -12.41 25.64 4.37
N GLU A 82 -12.73 24.57 3.67
CA GLU A 82 -13.39 23.39 4.22
C GLU A 82 -12.34 22.31 4.58
N PRO A 83 -12.69 21.37 5.47
CA PRO A 83 -11.82 20.23 5.76
C PRO A 83 -11.52 19.38 4.54
N CYS A 84 -10.34 18.82 4.52
CA CYS A 84 -9.90 17.89 3.48
C CYS A 84 -9.04 16.78 4.08
N VAL A 85 -8.92 15.67 3.35
CA VAL A 85 -8.02 14.59 3.69
C VAL A 85 -6.85 14.57 2.70
N VAL A 86 -5.65 14.40 3.22
CA VAL A 86 -4.43 14.20 2.46
C VAL A 86 -3.89 12.80 2.75
N GLN A 87 -3.54 12.08 1.72
CA GLN A 87 -2.93 10.77 1.80
C GLN A 87 -1.44 10.88 1.52
N MET A 88 -0.62 10.21 2.34
CA MET A 88 0.82 10.14 2.18
C MET A 88 1.23 8.66 2.15
N ILE A 89 1.90 8.25 1.07
CA ILE A 89 2.23 6.84 0.83
C ILE A 89 3.73 6.62 0.82
N SER A 90 4.15 5.55 1.48
CA SER A 90 5.50 5.01 1.43
C SER A 90 5.49 3.51 1.19
N CYS A 91 6.36 3.04 0.32
CA CYS A 91 6.70 1.63 0.16
C CYS A 91 8.17 1.44 0.59
N PRO A 92 8.44 1.32 1.90
CA PRO A 92 9.82 1.29 2.39
C PRO A 92 10.57 0.04 1.92
N TYR A 93 11.85 0.22 1.66
CA TYR A 93 12.80 -0.85 1.35
C TYR A 93 14.14 -0.54 2.01
N SER A 94 14.97 -1.55 2.25
CA SER A 94 16.33 -1.33 2.74
C SER A 94 17.21 -0.86 1.59
N GLU A 95 17.93 0.24 1.77
CA GLU A 95 18.83 0.82 0.77
C GLU A 95 20.20 0.11 0.71
N VAL A 96 20.39 -0.97 1.45
CA VAL A 96 21.65 -1.71 1.44
C VAL A 96 21.84 -2.41 0.10
N LEU A 97 22.76 -1.88 -0.69
CA LEU A 97 23.07 -2.40 -2.02
C LEU A 97 23.55 -3.87 -1.96
N GLY A 98 23.13 -4.66 -2.95
CA GLY A 98 23.54 -6.04 -3.09
C GLY A 98 22.75 -7.07 -2.29
N LYS A 99 21.83 -6.66 -1.41
CA LYS A 99 20.94 -7.62 -0.74
C LYS A 99 19.81 -8.10 -1.67
N PRO A 100 19.41 -9.37 -1.56
CA PRO A 100 18.22 -9.87 -2.24
C PRO A 100 16.98 -9.04 -1.85
N ARG A 101 16.05 -8.82 -2.79
CA ARG A 101 14.83 -8.01 -2.57
C ARG A 101 14.01 -8.50 -1.37
N ALA A 102 13.90 -9.81 -1.18
CA ALA A 102 13.20 -10.39 -0.04
C ALA A 102 13.79 -9.96 1.32
N GLU A 103 15.12 -9.84 1.41
CA GLU A 103 15.80 -9.36 2.61
C GLU A 103 15.60 -7.87 2.80
N GLN A 104 15.68 -7.09 1.74
CA GLN A 104 15.42 -5.63 1.79
C GLN A 104 14.01 -5.35 2.33
N TYR A 105 12.98 -6.06 1.84
CA TYR A 105 11.61 -5.92 2.35
C TYR A 105 11.47 -6.41 3.79
N ARG A 106 12.17 -7.47 4.19
CA ARG A 106 12.15 -7.97 5.56
C ARG A 106 12.73 -6.93 6.53
N GLU A 107 13.86 -6.35 6.22
CA GLU A 107 14.47 -5.30 7.03
C GLU A 107 13.59 -4.06 7.12
N ALA A 108 13.06 -3.60 5.99
CA ALA A 108 12.14 -2.48 5.95
C ALA A 108 10.87 -2.73 6.81
N ARG A 109 10.34 -3.96 6.84
CA ARG A 109 9.23 -4.33 7.73
C ARG A 109 9.61 -4.18 9.21
N TYR A 110 10.76 -4.69 9.61
CA TYR A 110 11.20 -4.58 11.00
C TYR A 110 11.40 -3.12 11.41
N GLN A 111 12.05 -2.34 10.56
CA GLN A 111 12.24 -0.91 10.79
C GLN A 111 10.91 -0.18 10.90
N MET A 112 10.01 -0.38 9.93
CA MET A 112 8.67 0.22 9.91
C MET A 112 7.86 -0.10 11.17
N LEU A 113 7.85 -1.36 11.60
CA LEU A 113 7.10 -1.79 12.78
C LEU A 113 7.72 -1.32 14.09
N GLY A 114 9.05 -1.19 14.14
CA GLY A 114 9.79 -0.70 15.30
C GLY A 114 9.78 0.82 15.44
N THR A 115 9.42 1.57 14.39
CA THR A 115 9.39 3.03 14.43
C THR A 115 8.20 3.52 15.28
N PRO A 116 8.41 4.38 16.29
CA PRO A 116 7.33 4.90 17.12
C PRO A 116 6.46 5.90 16.35
N PHE A 117 5.22 6.08 16.80
CA PHE A 117 4.28 7.03 16.18
C PHE A 117 4.83 8.46 16.13
N SER A 118 5.47 8.92 17.19
CA SER A 118 6.06 10.26 17.26
C SER A 118 7.09 10.56 16.15
N ALA A 119 7.84 9.53 15.70
CA ALA A 119 8.76 9.71 14.59
C ALA A 119 8.03 9.88 13.25
N TYR A 120 6.91 9.20 13.06
CA TYR A 120 6.05 9.42 11.89
C TYR A 120 5.38 10.80 11.92
N GLU A 121 4.92 11.23 13.08
CA GLU A 121 4.31 12.57 13.25
C GLU A 121 5.31 13.68 12.92
N GLU A 122 6.54 13.58 13.43
CA GLU A 122 7.60 14.55 13.17
C GLU A 122 7.98 14.58 11.68
N GLU A 123 8.05 13.40 11.04
CA GLU A 123 8.32 13.32 9.60
C GLU A 123 7.20 13.97 8.78
N VAL A 124 5.93 13.71 9.09
CA VAL A 124 4.79 14.33 8.41
C VAL A 124 4.78 15.84 8.62
N ARG A 125 5.07 16.30 9.85
CA ARG A 125 5.21 17.73 10.17
C ARG A 125 6.29 18.40 9.32
N SER A 126 7.48 17.81 9.29
CA SER A 126 8.60 18.31 8.50
C SER A 126 8.31 18.31 7.00
N HIS A 127 7.74 17.20 6.50
CA HIS A 127 7.44 17.04 5.08
C HIS A 127 6.39 18.04 4.59
N LEU A 128 5.24 18.12 5.26
CA LEU A 128 4.19 19.06 4.87
C LEU A 128 4.62 20.52 5.08
N GLY A 129 5.34 20.82 6.17
CA GLY A 129 5.88 22.16 6.43
C GLY A 129 6.87 22.59 5.37
N GLY A 130 7.76 21.68 4.92
CA GLY A 130 8.69 21.95 3.83
C GLY A 130 8.02 22.08 2.46
N MET A 131 7.04 21.22 2.19
CA MET A 131 6.34 21.20 0.91
C MET A 131 5.38 22.39 0.74
N LEU A 132 4.67 22.75 1.80
CA LEU A 132 3.63 23.78 1.76
C LEU A 132 4.13 25.16 2.18
N SER A 133 5.45 25.35 2.41
CA SER A 133 6.14 26.54 2.92
C SER A 133 5.46 27.88 2.53
N SER A 134 4.27 28.09 3.02
CA SER A 134 3.44 29.28 2.80
C SER A 134 2.97 29.84 4.13
N ASP A 135 2.66 31.13 4.16
CA ASP A 135 2.06 31.79 5.32
C ASP A 135 0.66 31.22 5.68
N HIS A 136 0.13 30.35 4.82
CA HIS A 136 -1.19 29.77 4.97
C HIS A 136 -1.20 28.34 5.55
N PHE A 137 -0.04 27.72 5.82
CA PHE A 137 0.05 26.44 6.48
C PHE A 137 0.79 26.50 7.81
N ASP A 138 0.14 25.99 8.84
CA ASP A 138 0.70 25.72 10.15
C ASP A 138 0.23 24.37 10.63
N PHE A 139 1.16 23.46 10.94
CA PHE A 139 0.82 22.08 11.26
C PHE A 139 -0.12 21.97 12.49
N ASP A 140 0.18 22.69 13.56
CA ASP A 140 -0.57 22.59 14.82
C ASP A 140 -1.97 23.22 14.71
N ARG A 141 -2.10 24.24 13.88
CA ARG A 141 -3.38 24.89 13.58
C ARG A 141 -4.22 24.07 12.61
N ASP A 142 -3.61 23.57 11.52
CA ASP A 142 -4.34 23.09 10.34
C ASP A 142 -4.55 21.57 10.33
N VAL A 143 -3.68 20.81 11.01
CA VAL A 143 -3.86 19.34 11.12
C VAL A 143 -4.85 19.05 12.24
N ALA A 144 -5.93 18.38 11.89
CA ALA A 144 -6.97 17.95 12.82
C ALA A 144 -6.77 16.53 13.32
N SER A 145 -6.20 15.66 12.47
CA SER A 145 -5.96 14.25 12.80
C SER A 145 -4.83 13.68 11.98
N LEU A 146 -4.16 12.67 12.54
CA LEU A 146 -3.10 11.92 11.89
C LEU A 146 -3.29 10.44 12.21
N THR A 147 -3.31 9.61 11.16
CA THR A 147 -3.37 8.16 11.28
C THR A 147 -2.28 7.55 10.43
N VAL A 148 -1.47 6.66 11.02
CA VAL A 148 -0.38 5.96 10.33
C VAL A 148 -0.69 4.47 10.30
N ASN A 149 -1.12 3.99 9.14
CA ASN A 149 -1.35 2.56 8.90
C ASN A 149 -0.06 1.93 8.38
N ARG A 150 0.39 0.88 9.06
CA ARG A 150 1.64 0.17 8.76
C ARG A 150 1.32 -1.27 8.38
N TRP A 151 1.42 -1.58 7.12
CA TRP A 151 1.11 -2.90 6.59
C TRP A 151 2.40 -3.63 6.22
N ALA A 152 2.72 -4.67 6.97
CA ALA A 152 3.93 -5.46 6.75
C ALA A 152 3.94 -6.11 5.35
N HIS A 153 2.76 -6.43 4.82
CA HIS A 153 2.54 -7.05 3.51
C HIS A 153 1.48 -6.25 2.74
N GLY A 154 1.88 -5.11 2.19
CA GLY A 154 1.02 -4.16 1.48
C GLY A 154 0.77 -4.57 0.03
N TYR A 155 1.62 -4.14 -0.88
CA TYR A 155 1.43 -4.36 -2.30
C TYR A 155 2.05 -5.66 -2.80
N ALA A 156 1.34 -6.35 -3.70
CA ALA A 156 1.89 -7.46 -4.48
C ALA A 156 3.07 -6.98 -5.33
N VAL A 157 4.14 -7.77 -5.36
CA VAL A 157 5.34 -7.50 -6.14
C VAL A 157 5.58 -8.69 -7.07
N ALA A 158 6.10 -8.41 -8.27
CA ALA A 158 6.42 -9.45 -9.22
C ALA A 158 7.30 -10.55 -8.59
N GLY A 159 6.80 -11.78 -8.64
CA GLY A 159 7.54 -12.95 -8.19
C GLY A 159 8.67 -13.33 -9.17
N PRO A 160 9.62 -14.15 -8.74
CA PRO A 160 10.70 -14.62 -9.62
C PRO A 160 10.18 -15.62 -10.65
N GLY A 161 10.62 -15.47 -11.90
CA GLY A 161 10.31 -16.40 -13.00
C GLY A 161 8.83 -16.73 -13.13
N ASP A 162 8.49 -18.00 -13.25
CA ASP A 162 7.13 -18.51 -13.42
C ASP A 162 6.38 -18.74 -12.11
N SER A 163 6.91 -18.29 -10.96
CA SER A 163 6.36 -18.58 -9.63
C SER A 163 4.88 -18.16 -9.50
N VAL A 164 4.47 -17.08 -10.15
CA VAL A 164 3.07 -16.62 -10.13
C VAL A 164 2.17 -17.58 -10.93
N ALA A 165 2.61 -18.00 -12.12
CA ALA A 165 1.85 -18.91 -12.97
C ALA A 165 1.75 -20.31 -12.36
N ILE A 166 2.82 -20.80 -11.75
CA ILE A 166 2.85 -22.10 -11.05
C ILE A 166 2.01 -22.03 -9.78
N GLY A 167 2.21 -20.98 -8.96
CA GLY A 167 1.54 -20.83 -7.67
C GLY A 167 0.02 -20.75 -7.77
N ARG A 168 -0.51 -20.08 -8.79
CA ARG A 168 -1.96 -19.91 -8.98
C ARG A 168 -2.70 -21.09 -9.61
N GLN A 169 -2.01 -22.20 -9.91
CA GLN A 169 -2.66 -23.40 -10.47
C GLN A 169 -3.74 -23.94 -9.52
N PRO A 170 -4.85 -24.45 -10.02
CA PRO A 170 -5.81 -25.19 -9.19
C PRO A 170 -5.16 -26.42 -8.55
N HIS A 171 -5.57 -26.74 -7.32
CA HIS A 171 -5.22 -27.99 -6.64
C HIS A 171 -6.51 -28.70 -6.18
N GLY A 172 -6.88 -29.78 -6.83
CA GLY A 172 -8.16 -30.44 -6.60
C GLY A 172 -9.33 -29.45 -6.76
N ARG A 173 -10.10 -29.24 -5.70
CA ARG A 173 -11.23 -28.29 -5.67
C ARG A 173 -10.84 -26.92 -5.09
N ILE A 174 -9.56 -26.62 -4.99
CA ILE A 174 -9.06 -25.37 -4.46
C ILE A 174 -8.53 -24.52 -5.61
N THR A 175 -9.02 -23.29 -5.71
CA THR A 175 -8.51 -22.27 -6.62
C THR A 175 -8.03 -21.05 -5.85
N ILE A 176 -7.13 -20.26 -6.43
CA ILE A 176 -6.44 -19.14 -5.78
C ILE A 176 -6.79 -17.84 -6.50
N ALA A 177 -7.36 -16.85 -5.79
CA ALA A 177 -7.85 -15.61 -6.38
C ALA A 177 -7.53 -14.40 -5.51
N ASN A 178 -6.54 -13.62 -5.92
CA ASN A 178 -6.14 -12.37 -5.26
C ASN A 178 -5.19 -11.58 -6.19
N SER A 179 -4.77 -10.40 -5.77
CA SER A 179 -3.79 -9.57 -6.48
C SER A 179 -2.41 -10.23 -6.62
N ASP A 180 -2.01 -11.08 -5.65
CA ASP A 180 -0.73 -11.81 -5.72
C ASP A 180 -0.72 -12.77 -6.92
N SER A 181 -1.88 -13.39 -7.23
CA SER A 181 -2.05 -14.29 -8.37
C SER A 181 -1.97 -13.59 -9.73
N ALA A 182 -2.16 -12.27 -9.76
CA ALA A 182 -1.89 -11.42 -10.93
C ALA A 182 -0.48 -10.83 -10.90
N SER A 183 0.19 -10.86 -9.77
CA SER A 183 1.46 -10.13 -9.52
C SER A 183 1.34 -8.62 -9.67
N GLU A 184 0.14 -8.09 -9.41
CA GLU A 184 -0.19 -6.68 -9.56
C GLU A 184 -0.94 -6.16 -8.34
N ALA A 185 -0.54 -4.99 -7.83
CA ALA A 185 -1.22 -4.31 -6.73
C ALA A 185 -2.40 -3.48 -7.26
N ASP A 186 -3.34 -4.13 -7.93
CA ASP A 186 -4.46 -3.51 -8.62
C ASP A 186 -5.78 -4.25 -8.36
N ALA A 187 -6.87 -3.48 -8.18
CA ALA A 187 -8.19 -4.04 -7.88
C ALA A 187 -8.80 -4.76 -9.09
N ILE A 188 -8.58 -4.26 -10.31
CA ILE A 188 -9.11 -4.86 -11.53
C ILE A 188 -8.41 -6.19 -11.78
N ALA A 189 -7.09 -6.23 -11.61
CA ALA A 189 -6.32 -7.46 -11.71
C ALA A 189 -6.80 -8.51 -10.68
N ALA A 190 -7.07 -8.09 -9.45
CA ALA A 190 -7.64 -8.98 -8.42
C ALA A 190 -9.02 -9.53 -8.81
N MET A 191 -9.91 -8.70 -9.39
CA MET A 191 -11.22 -9.13 -9.89
C MET A 191 -11.10 -10.12 -11.05
N GLN A 192 -10.16 -9.90 -11.98
CA GLN A 192 -9.88 -10.85 -13.08
C GLN A 192 -9.42 -12.21 -12.55
N MET A 193 -8.58 -12.21 -11.49
CA MET A 193 -8.17 -13.44 -10.83
C MET A 193 -9.34 -14.14 -10.13
N GLY A 194 -10.27 -13.37 -9.56
CA GLY A 194 -11.52 -13.91 -9.01
C GLY A 194 -12.38 -14.61 -10.08
N TYR A 195 -12.59 -13.95 -11.21
CA TYR A 195 -13.32 -14.54 -12.35
C TYR A 195 -12.65 -15.83 -12.85
N ARG A 196 -11.34 -15.81 -13.07
CA ARG A 196 -10.57 -17.00 -13.45
C ARG A 196 -10.78 -18.15 -12.48
N ALA A 197 -10.61 -17.89 -11.17
CA ALA A 197 -10.72 -18.93 -10.15
C ALA A 197 -12.11 -19.59 -10.09
N VAL A 198 -13.18 -18.83 -10.34
CA VAL A 198 -14.55 -19.39 -10.43
C VAL A 198 -14.69 -20.24 -11.70
N THR A 199 -14.15 -19.78 -12.82
CA THR A 199 -14.20 -20.53 -14.08
C THR A 199 -13.47 -21.87 -13.96
N GLU A 200 -12.32 -21.90 -13.27
CA GLU A 200 -11.53 -23.11 -13.02
C GLU A 200 -12.25 -24.14 -12.14
N LEU A 201 -13.23 -23.72 -11.29
CA LEU A 201 -14.04 -24.62 -10.49
C LEU A 201 -15.22 -25.24 -11.26
N SER A 202 -15.56 -24.68 -12.41
CA SER A 202 -16.73 -25.07 -13.19
C SER A 202 -16.42 -26.16 -14.23
N VAL A 203 -15.19 -26.69 -14.25
CA VAL A 203 -14.69 -27.71 -15.20
C VAL A 203 -14.61 -29.09 -14.55
#